data_bb59f36f7eabdec013ce5b332da85079
#
_entry.id   bb59f36f7eabdec013ce5b332da85079
#
_cell.length_a   1.000
_cell.length_b   1.000
_cell.length_c   1.000
_cell.angle_alpha   90.00
_cell.angle_beta   90.00
_cell.angle_gamma   90.00
#
_symmetry.space_group_name_H-M   'P 1'
#
loop_
_entity.id
_entity.type
_entity.pdbx_description
1 polymer ?
#
loop_
_entity_poly.entity_id
_entity_poly.type
_entity_poly.pdbx_seq_one_letter_code
_entity_poly.pdbx_strand_id
1 'polypeptide(L)'
;KKTRKDLVPVFSDEQGQVHITPHALQELVSKSCIEIEEIHSPSTNIIFEGDQIRLKVRIQVKIDCNIQEARKKLKEKLEHILIDNLCFSKFGGVDLIVKGFRTTQ
;
A
#
# COMPACT_ATOMS: atom_id res chain seq x y z
N LYS A 1 2.42 -23.60 14.63
CA LYS A 1 2.59 -23.40 14.13
C LYS A 1 2.65 -22.31 13.56
N LYS A 2 3.07 -21.77 13.12
CA LYS A 2 3.21 -20.78 12.70
C LYS A 2 3.11 -20.40 11.64
N THR A 3 3.02 -19.93 11.23
CA THR A 3 2.74 -19.80 10.35
C THR A 3 2.86 -19.12 9.35
N ARG A 4 2.28 -19.04 8.62
CA ARG A 4 2.26 -18.51 7.52
C ARG A 4 1.75 -17.19 7.54
N LYS A 5 1.53 -16.57 8.55
CA LYS A 5 1.11 -15.32 8.58
C LYS A 5 2.07 -14.38 8.03
N ASP A 6 3.32 -14.67 7.82
CA ASP A 6 4.27 -13.77 7.25
C ASP A 6 4.31 -13.82 5.77
N LEU A 7 3.38 -14.43 5.11
CA LEU A 7 3.32 -14.41 3.66
C LEU A 7 1.96 -13.89 3.23
N VAL A 8 1.96 -13.02 2.24
CA VAL A 8 0.74 -12.44 1.71
C VAL A 8 0.50 -13.08 0.35
N PRO A 9 -0.62 -13.77 0.16
CA PRO A 9 -0.88 -14.39 -1.14
C PRO A 9 -1.21 -13.35 -2.19
N VAL A 10 -0.58 -13.42 -3.34
CA VAL A 10 -0.81 -12.49 -4.42
C VAL A 10 -1.73 -13.11 -5.45
N PHE A 11 -1.32 -14.22 -6.03
CA PHE A 11 -2.20 -14.96 -6.92
C PHE A 11 -1.71 -16.38 -7.04
N SER A 12 -2.55 -17.23 -7.60
CA SER A 12 -2.14 -18.61 -7.88
C SER A 12 -2.74 -19.04 -9.21
N ASP A 13 -2.05 -19.93 -9.86
CA ASP A 13 -2.54 -20.50 -11.10
C ASP A 13 -1.99 -21.92 -11.20
N GLU A 14 -2.11 -22.55 -12.36
CA GLU A 14 -1.68 -23.92 -12.49
C GLU A 14 -0.17 -24.09 -12.40
N GLN A 15 0.57 -23.02 -12.51
CA GLN A 15 2.02 -23.12 -12.41
C GLN A 15 2.52 -22.92 -11.00
N GLY A 16 1.65 -22.54 -10.09
CA GLY A 16 2.06 -22.36 -8.71
C GLY A 16 1.42 -21.16 -8.06
N GLN A 17 1.96 -20.79 -6.92
CA GLN A 17 1.45 -19.70 -6.14
C GLN A 17 2.51 -18.62 -5.99
N VAL A 18 2.07 -17.38 -6.00
CA VAL A 18 2.97 -16.27 -5.79
C VAL A 18 2.58 -15.60 -4.47
N HIS A 19 3.56 -15.43 -3.60
CA HIS A 19 3.39 -14.77 -2.32
C HIS A 19 4.37 -13.64 -2.20
N ILE A 20 4.05 -12.70 -1.34
CA ILE A 20 4.94 -11.59 -1.06
C ILE A 20 5.03 -11.46 0.45
N THR A 21 6.20 -11.13 0.96
CA THR A 21 6.33 -10.94 2.39
C THR A 21 5.72 -9.59 2.78
N PRO A 22 5.24 -9.45 4.02
CA PRO A 22 4.75 -8.15 4.46
C PRO A 22 5.79 -7.05 4.33
N HIS A 23 7.05 -7.39 4.61
CA HIS A 23 8.11 -6.40 4.48
C HIS A 23 8.26 -5.92 3.03
N ALA A 24 8.22 -6.85 2.09
CA ALA A 24 8.35 -6.47 0.69
C ALA A 24 7.16 -5.62 0.24
N LEU A 25 5.97 -5.94 0.73
CA LEU A 25 4.80 -5.16 0.39
C LEU A 25 4.89 -3.76 0.98
N GLN A 26 5.35 -3.65 2.22
CA GLN A 26 5.56 -2.36 2.84
C GLN A 26 6.60 -1.53 2.08
N GLU A 27 7.64 -2.20 1.64
CA GLU A 27 8.69 -1.53 0.89
C GLU A 27 8.16 -1.02 -0.45
N LEU A 28 7.34 -1.81 -1.09
CA LEU A 28 6.74 -1.42 -2.36
C LEU A 28 5.88 -0.18 -2.19
N VAL A 29 5.04 -0.17 -1.16
CA VAL A 29 4.18 0.96 -0.90
C VAL A 29 5.00 2.20 -0.56
N SER A 30 6.04 2.03 0.25
CA SER A 30 6.89 3.17 0.61
C SER A 30 7.57 3.78 -0.60
N LYS A 31 8.07 2.93 -1.49
CA LYS A 31 8.73 3.44 -2.68
C LYS A 31 7.74 4.12 -3.61
N SER A 32 6.53 3.63 -3.66
CA SER A 32 5.50 4.28 -4.46
C SER A 32 5.16 5.65 -3.88
N CYS A 33 5.10 5.75 -2.57
CA CYS A 33 4.77 7.01 -1.91
C CYS A 33 5.86 8.05 -2.11
N ILE A 34 7.12 7.63 -2.15
CA ILE A 34 8.22 8.56 -2.33
C ILE A 34 8.10 9.32 -3.64
N GLU A 35 7.51 8.71 -4.63
CA GLU A 35 7.35 9.35 -5.92
C GLU A 35 6.24 10.38 -5.94
N ILE A 36 5.46 10.46 -4.88
CA ILE A 36 4.38 11.42 -4.78
C ILE A 36 4.87 12.55 -3.90
N GLU A 37 4.99 13.71 -4.51
CA GLU A 37 5.59 14.86 -3.85
C GLU A 37 4.89 15.27 -2.57
N GLU A 38 3.60 15.14 -2.53
CA GLU A 38 2.82 15.58 -1.38
C GLU A 38 2.92 14.67 -0.16
N ILE A 39 3.43 13.47 -0.34
CA ILE A 39 3.40 12.45 0.71
C ILE A 39 4.77 12.28 1.34
N HIS A 40 4.80 12.31 2.67
CA HIS A 40 6.03 12.14 3.42
C HIS A 40 5.85 11.07 4.49
N SER A 41 6.94 10.45 4.85
CA SER A 41 7.01 9.50 5.96
C SER A 41 5.93 8.43 5.92
N PRO A 42 5.81 7.71 4.83
CA PRO A 42 4.76 6.68 4.74
C PRO A 42 5.03 5.53 5.68
N SER A 43 3.97 5.01 6.27
CA SER A 43 4.04 3.85 7.15
C SER A 43 2.85 2.96 6.81
N THR A 44 3.10 1.72 6.47
CA THR A 44 2.07 0.84 5.94
C THR A 44 1.79 -0.31 6.90
N ASN A 45 0.50 -0.54 7.14
CA ASN A 45 0.05 -1.72 7.86
C ASN A 45 -0.78 -2.56 6.91
N ILE A 46 -0.65 -3.86 7.05
CA ILE A 46 -1.40 -4.80 6.24
C ILE A 46 -2.50 -5.39 7.09
N ILE A 47 -3.73 -5.31 6.62
CA ILE A 47 -4.88 -5.78 7.36
C ILE A 47 -5.52 -6.92 6.60
N PHE A 48 -5.71 -8.04 7.29
CA PHE A 48 -6.35 -9.20 6.70
C PHE A 48 -7.83 -9.17 7.06
N GLU A 49 -8.69 -9.12 6.04
CA GLU A 49 -10.13 -9.12 6.26
C GLU A 49 -10.72 -10.30 5.47
N GLY A 50 -11.04 -11.36 6.17
CA GLY A 50 -11.52 -12.55 5.50
C GLY A 50 -10.46 -13.04 4.53
N ASP A 51 -10.81 -13.11 3.26
CA ASP A 51 -9.85 -13.54 2.26
C ASP A 51 -9.30 -12.36 1.46
N GLN A 52 -9.55 -11.14 1.93
CA GLN A 52 -9.02 -9.96 1.24
C GLN A 52 -7.99 -9.28 2.12
N ILE A 53 -7.16 -8.48 1.49
CA ILE A 53 -6.10 -7.76 2.15
C ILE A 53 -6.26 -6.29 1.87
N ARG A 54 -6.28 -5.49 2.93
CA ARG A 54 -6.35 -4.06 2.80
C ARG A 54 -5.08 -3.46 3.33
N LEU A 55 -4.70 -2.33 2.77
CA LEU A 55 -3.52 -1.60 3.22
C LEU A 55 -3.97 -0.36 3.94
N LYS A 56 -3.35 -0.10 5.09
CA LYS A 56 -3.60 1.12 5.82
C LYS A 56 -2.30 1.91 5.79
N VAL A 57 -2.30 3.03 5.11
CA VAL A 57 -1.08 3.81 4.90
C VAL A 57 -1.20 5.10 5.68
N ARG A 58 -0.26 5.31 6.60
CA ARG A 58 -0.21 6.53 7.38
C ARG A 58 0.85 7.42 6.79
N ILE A 59 0.52 8.67 6.57
CA ILE A 59 1.42 9.59 5.89
C ILE A 59 1.42 10.94 6.58
N GLN A 60 2.44 11.71 6.27
CA GLN A 60 2.46 13.13 6.55
C GLN A 60 2.35 13.86 5.22
N VAL A 61 1.68 14.98 5.21
CA VAL A 61 1.52 15.77 3.99
C VAL A 61 1.89 17.21 4.29
N LYS A 62 2.16 17.95 3.25
CA LYS A 62 2.42 19.38 3.42
C LYS A 62 1.12 20.05 3.84
N ILE A 63 1.26 21.06 4.66
CA ILE A 63 0.08 21.69 5.24
C ILE A 63 -0.81 22.35 4.19
N ASP A 64 -0.24 22.72 3.06
CA ASP A 64 -1.01 23.36 2.01
C ASP A 64 -1.33 22.44 0.84
N CYS A 65 -1.15 21.15 1.00
CA CYS A 65 -1.42 20.24 -0.11
C CYS A 65 -2.90 19.92 -0.19
N ASN A 66 -3.30 19.47 -1.37
CA ASN A 66 -4.67 19.03 -1.59
C ASN A 66 -4.70 17.53 -1.28
N ILE A 67 -5.32 17.18 -0.16
CA ILE A 67 -5.32 15.80 0.30
C ILE A 67 -6.05 14.88 -0.66
N GLN A 68 -7.11 15.37 -1.28
CA GLN A 68 -7.84 14.53 -2.22
C GLN A 68 -6.99 14.18 -3.43
N GLU A 69 -6.18 15.12 -3.88
CA GLU A 69 -5.29 14.84 -4.99
C GLU A 69 -4.20 13.86 -4.61
N ALA A 70 -3.63 14.03 -3.42
CA ALA A 70 -2.61 13.12 -2.95
C ALA A 70 -3.17 11.70 -2.83
N ARG A 71 -4.36 11.59 -2.29
CA ARG A 71 -5.00 10.30 -2.14
C ARG A 71 -5.26 9.65 -3.50
N LYS A 72 -5.74 10.44 -4.45
CA LYS A 72 -6.02 9.91 -5.77
C LYS A 72 -4.75 9.41 -6.45
N LYS A 73 -3.68 10.18 -6.35
CA LYS A 73 -2.41 9.77 -6.95
C LYS A 73 -1.90 8.48 -6.34
N LEU A 74 -1.97 8.39 -5.01
CA LEU A 74 -1.49 7.20 -4.34
C LEU A 74 -2.33 6.00 -4.71
N LYS A 75 -3.65 6.16 -4.70
CA LYS A 75 -4.53 5.06 -5.01
C LYS A 75 -4.29 4.55 -6.42
N GLU A 76 -4.20 5.45 -7.38
CA GLU A 76 -3.99 5.04 -8.76
C GLU A 76 -2.65 4.34 -8.94
N LYS A 77 -1.63 4.87 -8.28
CA LYS A 77 -0.31 4.27 -8.40
C LYS A 77 -0.26 2.88 -7.79
N LEU A 78 -0.85 2.73 -6.63
CA LEU A 78 -0.86 1.42 -5.98
C LEU A 78 -1.71 0.42 -6.73
N GLU A 79 -2.85 0.85 -7.27
CA GLU A 79 -3.66 -0.06 -8.06
C GLU A 79 -2.92 -0.51 -9.31
N HIS A 80 -2.22 0.41 -9.95
CA HIS A 80 -1.46 0.03 -11.12
C HIS A 80 -0.41 -1.02 -10.78
N ILE A 81 0.32 -0.81 -9.71
CA ILE A 81 1.37 -1.73 -9.34
C ILE A 81 0.81 -3.05 -8.83
N LEU A 82 -0.17 -2.98 -7.94
CA LEU A 82 -0.64 -4.20 -7.28
C LEU A 82 -1.57 -5.00 -8.17
N ILE A 83 -2.42 -4.35 -8.91
CA ILE A 83 -3.40 -5.07 -9.71
C ILE A 83 -2.86 -5.38 -11.09
N ASP A 84 -2.32 -4.38 -11.77
CA ASP A 84 -1.89 -4.59 -13.15
C ASP A 84 -0.59 -5.37 -13.25
N ASN A 85 0.37 -5.07 -12.38
CA ASN A 85 1.67 -5.72 -12.48
C ASN A 85 1.76 -7.00 -11.67
N LEU A 86 1.26 -7.00 -10.45
CA LEU A 86 1.36 -8.16 -9.60
C LEU A 86 0.16 -9.09 -9.68
N CYS A 87 -0.92 -8.63 -10.29
CA CYS A 87 -2.16 -9.42 -10.39
C CYS A 87 -2.65 -9.83 -9.00
N PHE A 88 -2.64 -8.88 -8.08
CA PHE A 88 -2.97 -9.14 -6.68
C PHE A 88 -4.48 -9.29 -6.56
N SER A 89 -4.97 -10.51 -6.68
CA SER A 89 -6.40 -10.75 -6.79
C SER A 89 -7.17 -10.55 -5.49
N LYS A 90 -6.46 -10.57 -4.36
CA LYS A 90 -7.14 -10.41 -3.07
C LYS A 90 -6.99 -9.02 -2.49
N PHE A 91 -6.56 -8.08 -3.30
CA PHE A 91 -6.37 -6.72 -2.82
C PHE A 91 -7.71 -6.04 -2.63
N GLY A 92 -7.98 -5.59 -1.42
CA GLY A 92 -9.27 -5.01 -1.07
C GLY A 92 -9.31 -3.50 -0.99
N GLY A 93 -8.17 -2.86 -1.16
CA GLY A 93 -8.16 -1.39 -1.19
C GLY A 93 -7.14 -0.80 -0.24
N VAL A 94 -7.08 0.52 -0.24
CA VAL A 94 -6.13 1.28 0.56
C VAL A 94 -6.89 2.30 1.40
N ASP A 95 -6.60 2.32 2.69
CA ASP A 95 -7.08 3.38 3.57
C ASP A 95 -5.94 4.32 3.84
N LEU A 96 -6.17 5.60 3.67
CA LEU A 96 -5.14 6.60 3.86
C LEU A 96 -5.42 7.37 5.14
N ILE A 97 -4.40 7.48 5.97
CA ILE A 97 -4.52 8.20 7.23
C ILE A 97 -3.47 9.30 7.25
N VAL A 98 -3.90 10.51 7.46
CA VAL A 98 -2.98 11.63 7.58
C VAL A 98 -2.59 11.74 9.05
N LYS A 99 -1.36 11.39 9.35
CA LYS A 99 -0.92 11.37 10.75
C LYS A 99 -0.26 12.67 11.16
N GLY A 100 -0.07 13.58 10.24
CA GLY A 100 0.50 14.87 10.59
C GLY A 100 0.74 15.71 9.37
N PHE A 101 1.09 16.95 9.62
CA PHE A 101 1.37 17.89 8.54
C PHE A 101 2.77 18.42 8.67
N ARG A 102 3.38 18.71 7.54
CA ARG A 102 4.70 19.30 7.51
C ARG A 102 4.58 20.69 6.95
N THR A 103 5.28 21.62 7.56
CA THR A 103 5.30 22.97 7.05
C THR A 103 6.27 23.02 5.89
N THR A 104 5.94 23.88 4.94
CA THR A 104 6.81 24.09 3.81
C THR A 104 7.96 24.94 4.25
N GLN A 105 9.11 24.60 3.84
CA GLN A 105 10.20 25.41 4.26
C GLN A 105 11.08 25.72 3.14
#